data_c211c960c0a3a341aefad76d53916c2c
#
_entry.id   c211c960c0a3a341aefad76d53916c2c
#
_cell.length_a   1.000
_cell.length_b   1.000
_cell.length_c   1.000
_cell.angle_alpha   90.00
_cell.angle_beta   90.00
_cell.angle_gamma   90.00
#
_symmetry.space_group_name_H-M   'P 1'
#
loop_
_entity.id
_entity.type
_entity.pdbx_description
1 polymer ?
#
loop_
_entity_poly.entity_id
_entity_poly.type
_entity_poly.pdbx_seq_one_letter_code
_entity_poly.pdbx_strand_id
1 'polypeptide(L)'
;MINFKLIFKVLGQLMFLEAIMMLVCLGMALFYGEDDVMSFLISIAIVMLFGLLLKYKGRSAGTSMSRRDAYLLVTVTWVVFSLFGALPFVISGYIPDYTDAYFETMSGFTTTGATIIDDVECFPHGLIFWRSMTQWIGGLGIAFFTIAIIPSLVGGSMRVFSAESVGPIKSKVHPRVSSSAKSIWLVYLMLTVGCLVSLYLCGMNVFDSLNYSMSLTATGGFAPYNDSTGHFHSAAIDYTSIVFMFLSGTNFTLLYLAFFKRKIRNLFSNSEFKLYLFVVACATLGIMYFLMTCNDYNLTRAFRSSLFQVVSFITTTGLFNDDAGKWHHITWVILSICMFIGACAGSTSGGFKSVRGVMLLKIVRNELRRILHPKAVLPVRVNGNIVNTSGQVTLLVFFALYMALCIFAYFCLICMGVDSTNSITIALSCASNVGPTLGLEIGPTVSWNILPAVGKWICSILMLMGRLEIFTVVVIFTRDFWKDN
;
A
#
# COMPACT_ATOMS: atom_id res chain seq x y z
N MET A 1 -24.18 14.28 -15.62
CA MET A 1 -24.05 12.88 -16.19
C MET A 1 -22.62 12.38 -16.08
N ILE A 2 -22.42 11.08 -15.77
CA ILE A 2 -21.10 10.42 -15.78
C ILE A 2 -20.68 10.19 -17.22
N ASN A 3 -19.41 10.50 -17.53
CA ASN A 3 -18.87 10.35 -18.89
C ASN A 3 -18.22 8.96 -19.07
N PHE A 4 -19.04 7.93 -19.25
CA PHE A 4 -18.56 6.55 -19.45
C PHE A 4 -17.61 6.41 -20.65
N LYS A 5 -17.82 7.18 -21.74
CA LYS A 5 -16.92 7.13 -22.89
C LYS A 5 -15.50 7.58 -22.54
N LEU A 6 -15.37 8.61 -21.69
CA LEU A 6 -14.07 9.07 -21.22
C LEU A 6 -13.42 8.04 -20.29
N ILE A 7 -14.20 7.42 -19.39
CA ILE A 7 -13.72 6.35 -18.51
C ILE A 7 -13.19 5.19 -19.35
N PHE A 8 -13.92 4.70 -20.36
CA PHE A 8 -13.48 3.64 -21.24
C PHE A 8 -12.20 3.99 -22.01
N LYS A 9 -12.10 5.23 -22.51
CA LYS A 9 -10.91 5.69 -23.22
C LYS A 9 -9.67 5.65 -22.33
N VAL A 10 -9.76 6.18 -21.10
CA VAL A 10 -8.63 6.24 -20.17
C VAL A 10 -8.30 4.84 -19.65
N LEU A 11 -9.31 4.04 -19.29
CA LEU A 11 -9.10 2.66 -18.83
C LEU A 11 -8.43 1.81 -19.92
N GLY A 12 -8.87 1.93 -21.18
CA GLY A 12 -8.22 1.24 -22.30
C GLY A 12 -6.75 1.61 -22.49
N GLN A 13 -6.37 2.87 -22.21
CA GLN A 13 -4.97 3.30 -22.24
C GLN A 13 -4.16 2.73 -21.07
N LEU A 14 -4.79 2.61 -19.89
CA LEU A 14 -4.19 1.99 -18.72
C LEU A 14 -3.95 0.50 -18.92
N MET A 15 -4.87 -0.22 -19.60
CA MET A 15 -4.67 -1.63 -19.96
C MET A 15 -3.41 -1.85 -20.83
N PHE A 16 -3.09 -0.92 -21.74
CA PHE A 16 -1.83 -1.02 -22.48
C PHE A 16 -0.60 -0.87 -21.57
N LEU A 17 -0.70 -0.05 -20.53
CA LEU A 17 0.38 0.06 -19.54
C LEU A 17 0.58 -1.28 -18.81
N GLU A 18 -0.50 -1.91 -18.36
CA GLU A 18 -0.44 -3.24 -17.74
C GLU A 18 0.17 -4.29 -18.67
N ALA A 19 -0.24 -4.30 -19.95
CA ALA A 19 0.34 -5.18 -20.97
C ALA A 19 1.86 -4.95 -21.15
N ILE A 20 2.34 -3.69 -21.14
CA ILE A 20 3.76 -3.36 -21.18
C ILE A 20 4.51 -3.93 -19.98
N MET A 21 3.92 -3.85 -18.78
CA MET A 21 4.55 -4.40 -17.56
C MET A 21 4.60 -5.93 -17.61
N MET A 22 3.54 -6.60 -18.08
CA MET A 22 3.56 -8.04 -18.34
C MET A 22 4.62 -8.42 -19.40
N LEU A 23 4.86 -7.56 -20.41
CA LEU A 23 5.90 -7.79 -21.42
C LEU A 23 7.32 -7.78 -20.80
N VAL A 24 7.55 -6.95 -19.77
CA VAL A 24 8.81 -6.98 -19.03
C VAL A 24 8.97 -8.30 -18.27
N CYS A 25 7.88 -8.80 -17.66
CA CYS A 25 7.88 -10.12 -16.99
C CYS A 25 8.06 -11.27 -17.97
N LEU A 26 7.48 -11.19 -19.16
CA LEU A 26 7.75 -12.12 -20.26
C LEU A 26 9.24 -12.16 -20.61
N GLY A 27 9.92 -11.01 -20.61
CA GLY A 27 11.37 -10.94 -20.80
C GLY A 27 12.15 -11.72 -19.73
N MET A 28 11.69 -11.68 -18.46
CA MET A 28 12.26 -12.49 -17.38
C MET A 28 12.00 -13.99 -17.59
N ALA A 29 10.77 -14.37 -17.92
CA ALA A 29 10.41 -15.76 -18.21
C ALA A 29 11.25 -16.33 -19.36
N LEU A 30 11.46 -15.57 -20.43
CA LEU A 30 12.34 -15.96 -21.56
C LEU A 30 13.81 -16.08 -21.15
N PHE A 31 14.30 -15.18 -20.27
CA PHE A 31 15.69 -15.19 -19.82
C PHE A 31 16.00 -16.45 -18.99
N TYR A 32 15.08 -16.89 -18.15
CA TYR A 32 15.23 -18.11 -17.35
C TYR A 32 14.79 -19.37 -18.10
N GLY A 33 14.04 -19.27 -19.22
CA GLY A 33 13.62 -20.39 -20.05
C GLY A 33 12.58 -21.30 -19.40
N GLU A 34 11.70 -20.72 -18.58
CA GLU A 34 10.68 -21.44 -17.80
C GLU A 34 9.35 -21.57 -18.55
N ASP A 35 8.41 -22.34 -18.01
CA ASP A 35 7.14 -22.73 -18.63
C ASP A 35 6.06 -21.63 -18.60
N ASP A 36 6.29 -20.54 -17.88
CA ASP A 36 5.35 -19.42 -17.74
C ASP A 36 5.33 -18.45 -18.94
N VAL A 37 6.20 -18.64 -19.94
CA VAL A 37 6.27 -17.81 -21.18
C VAL A 37 4.92 -17.75 -21.89
N MET A 38 4.26 -18.91 -22.08
CA MET A 38 2.99 -18.98 -22.81
C MET A 38 1.85 -18.29 -22.04
N SER A 39 1.88 -18.38 -20.72
CA SER A 39 0.88 -17.72 -19.86
C SER A 39 0.94 -16.19 -19.97
N PHE A 40 2.15 -15.62 -20.01
CA PHE A 40 2.33 -14.19 -20.25
C PHE A 40 1.91 -13.77 -21.66
N LEU A 41 2.26 -14.52 -22.71
CA LEU A 41 1.87 -14.20 -24.09
C LEU A 41 0.34 -14.15 -24.26
N ILE A 42 -0.37 -15.15 -23.72
CA ILE A 42 -1.83 -15.21 -23.82
C ILE A 42 -2.43 -14.07 -22.97
N SER A 43 -1.95 -13.83 -21.77
CA SER A 43 -2.43 -12.74 -20.89
C SER A 43 -2.26 -11.37 -21.55
N ILE A 44 -1.09 -11.08 -22.12
CA ILE A 44 -0.82 -9.84 -22.86
C ILE A 44 -1.79 -9.68 -24.03
N ALA A 45 -2.03 -10.73 -24.81
CA ALA A 45 -2.97 -10.69 -25.92
C ALA A 45 -4.39 -10.36 -25.47
N ILE A 46 -4.87 -10.96 -24.38
CA ILE A 46 -6.21 -10.71 -23.81
C ILE A 46 -6.30 -9.27 -23.30
N VAL A 47 -5.30 -8.79 -22.52
CA VAL A 47 -5.26 -7.43 -21.97
C VAL A 47 -5.22 -6.39 -23.07
N MET A 48 -4.41 -6.60 -24.12
CA MET A 48 -4.33 -5.70 -25.28
C MET A 48 -5.65 -5.66 -26.06
N LEU A 49 -6.28 -6.81 -26.31
CA LEU A 49 -7.57 -6.89 -26.99
C LEU A 49 -8.64 -6.13 -26.21
N PHE A 50 -8.72 -6.34 -24.91
CA PHE A 50 -9.67 -5.63 -24.05
C PHE A 50 -9.39 -4.12 -24.02
N GLY A 51 -8.11 -3.72 -23.93
CA GLY A 51 -7.69 -2.33 -24.01
C GLY A 51 -8.08 -1.65 -25.33
N LEU A 52 -7.92 -2.36 -26.46
CA LEU A 52 -8.35 -1.88 -27.78
C LEU A 52 -9.87 -1.71 -27.86
N LEU A 53 -10.64 -2.68 -27.36
CA LEU A 53 -12.10 -2.61 -27.31
C LEU A 53 -12.60 -1.41 -26.50
N LEU A 54 -12.02 -1.18 -25.33
CA LEU A 54 -12.36 -0.02 -24.49
C LEU A 54 -11.98 1.30 -25.17
N LYS A 55 -10.79 1.39 -25.75
CA LYS A 55 -10.34 2.58 -26.50
C LYS A 55 -11.25 2.87 -27.71
N TYR A 56 -11.69 1.84 -28.42
CA TYR A 56 -12.63 1.98 -29.54
C TYR A 56 -14.00 2.52 -29.08
N LYS A 57 -14.58 1.95 -28.01
CA LYS A 57 -15.83 2.44 -27.40
C LYS A 57 -15.69 3.87 -26.88
N GLY A 58 -14.53 4.25 -26.41
CA GLY A 58 -14.22 5.58 -25.87
C GLY A 58 -13.75 6.62 -26.90
N ARG A 59 -13.63 6.30 -28.19
CA ARG A 59 -13.00 7.18 -29.21
C ARG A 59 -13.66 8.55 -29.38
N SER A 60 -14.96 8.66 -29.14
CA SER A 60 -15.75 9.91 -29.27
C SER A 60 -15.88 10.68 -27.95
N ALA A 61 -15.05 10.35 -26.92
CA ALA A 61 -15.13 11.01 -25.64
C ALA A 61 -14.56 12.43 -25.67
N GLY A 62 -15.26 13.37 -25.03
CA GLY A 62 -14.72 14.70 -24.73
C GLY A 62 -13.56 14.64 -23.74
N THR A 63 -12.88 15.77 -23.55
CA THR A 63 -11.68 15.87 -22.68
C THR A 63 -11.99 16.30 -21.25
N SER A 64 -13.23 16.72 -20.95
CA SER A 64 -13.61 17.20 -19.60
C SER A 64 -13.98 16.04 -18.68
N MET A 65 -13.26 15.92 -17.55
CA MET A 65 -13.51 14.92 -16.52
C MET A 65 -14.14 15.57 -15.29
N SER A 66 -15.27 15.06 -14.80
CA SER A 66 -15.89 15.48 -13.55
C SER A 66 -15.21 14.84 -12.34
N ARG A 67 -15.54 15.29 -11.10
CA ARG A 67 -15.06 14.61 -9.89
C ARG A 67 -15.63 13.20 -9.77
N ARG A 68 -16.90 13.00 -10.18
CA ARG A 68 -17.56 11.68 -10.17
C ARG A 68 -16.87 10.72 -11.14
N ASP A 69 -16.54 11.18 -12.36
CA ASP A 69 -15.80 10.37 -13.33
C ASP A 69 -14.44 9.94 -12.77
N ALA A 70 -13.74 10.83 -12.05
CA ALA A 70 -12.44 10.53 -11.47
C ALA A 70 -12.52 9.46 -10.37
N TYR A 71 -13.50 9.54 -9.44
CA TYR A 71 -13.70 8.53 -8.41
C TYR A 71 -14.04 7.16 -9.02
N LEU A 72 -14.97 7.13 -9.98
CA LEU A 72 -15.36 5.88 -10.64
C LEU A 72 -14.19 5.29 -11.45
N LEU A 73 -13.48 6.12 -12.22
CA LEU A 73 -12.32 5.69 -13.00
C LEU A 73 -11.25 5.06 -12.11
N VAL A 74 -10.86 5.72 -11.01
CA VAL A 74 -9.82 5.22 -10.11
C VAL A 74 -10.25 3.87 -9.54
N THR A 75 -11.45 3.77 -8.95
CA THR A 75 -11.92 2.51 -8.34
C THR A 75 -12.00 1.38 -9.35
N VAL A 76 -12.60 1.63 -10.53
CA VAL A 76 -12.73 0.61 -11.59
C VAL A 76 -11.36 0.19 -12.12
N THR A 77 -10.40 1.11 -12.22
CA THR A 77 -9.03 0.78 -12.66
C THR A 77 -8.37 -0.26 -11.74
N TRP A 78 -8.44 -0.07 -10.44
CA TRP A 78 -7.85 -1.02 -9.48
C TRP A 78 -8.50 -2.41 -9.58
N VAL A 79 -9.84 -2.46 -9.68
CA VAL A 79 -10.57 -3.72 -9.86
C VAL A 79 -10.17 -4.41 -11.16
N VAL A 80 -10.14 -3.67 -12.28
CA VAL A 80 -9.83 -4.21 -13.61
C VAL A 80 -8.38 -4.67 -13.69
N PHE A 81 -7.42 -3.90 -13.17
CA PHE A 81 -6.02 -4.33 -13.10
C PHE A 81 -5.85 -5.63 -12.32
N SER A 82 -6.52 -5.77 -11.17
CA SER A 82 -6.45 -7.02 -10.42
C SER A 82 -7.11 -8.19 -11.14
N LEU A 83 -8.21 -7.95 -11.88
CA LEU A 83 -8.88 -8.98 -12.69
C LEU A 83 -7.97 -9.50 -13.81
N PHE A 84 -7.34 -8.61 -14.55
CA PHE A 84 -6.48 -9.00 -15.67
C PHE A 84 -5.08 -9.41 -15.21
N GLY A 85 -4.57 -8.80 -14.15
CA GLY A 85 -3.32 -9.18 -13.51
C GLY A 85 -3.29 -10.61 -12.96
N ALA A 86 -4.46 -11.19 -12.67
CA ALA A 86 -4.62 -12.59 -12.26
C ALA A 86 -4.37 -13.60 -13.40
N LEU A 87 -4.50 -13.18 -14.65
CA LEU A 87 -4.44 -14.09 -15.81
C LEU A 87 -3.14 -14.90 -15.91
N PRO A 88 -1.93 -14.34 -15.71
CA PRO A 88 -0.71 -15.11 -15.78
C PRO A 88 -0.69 -16.29 -14.79
N PHE A 89 -1.23 -16.10 -13.58
CA PHE A 89 -1.27 -17.12 -12.54
C PHE A 89 -2.26 -18.24 -12.87
N VAL A 90 -3.46 -17.88 -13.39
CA VAL A 90 -4.50 -18.86 -13.75
C VAL A 90 -4.09 -19.66 -14.98
N ILE A 91 -3.59 -18.96 -16.03
CA ILE A 91 -3.25 -19.60 -17.32
C ILE A 91 -2.02 -20.52 -17.19
N SER A 92 -1.08 -20.17 -16.31
CA SER A 92 0.07 -21.01 -16.01
C SER A 92 -0.29 -22.25 -15.19
N GLY A 93 -1.44 -22.23 -14.49
CA GLY A 93 -1.90 -23.32 -13.61
C GLY A 93 -1.25 -23.32 -12.22
N TYR A 94 -0.35 -22.37 -11.90
CA TYR A 94 0.24 -22.25 -10.55
C TYR A 94 -0.76 -21.79 -9.50
N ILE A 95 -1.76 -20.97 -9.88
CA ILE A 95 -2.93 -20.63 -9.05
C ILE A 95 -4.18 -20.86 -9.91
N PRO A 96 -4.71 -22.10 -9.93
CA PRO A 96 -5.81 -22.44 -10.84
C PRO A 96 -7.16 -21.82 -10.46
N ASP A 97 -7.39 -21.55 -9.16
CA ASP A 97 -8.62 -20.86 -8.72
C ASP A 97 -8.52 -19.37 -9.00
N TYR A 98 -9.52 -18.86 -9.74
CA TYR A 98 -9.54 -17.45 -10.10
C TYR A 98 -9.75 -16.52 -8.90
N THR A 99 -10.46 -16.96 -7.85
CA THR A 99 -10.63 -16.20 -6.60
C THR A 99 -9.30 -15.98 -5.93
N ASP A 100 -8.47 -17.01 -5.88
CA ASP A 100 -7.16 -17.00 -5.28
C ASP A 100 -6.18 -16.12 -6.09
N ALA A 101 -6.15 -16.28 -7.40
CA ALA A 101 -5.36 -15.46 -8.29
C ALA A 101 -5.76 -13.95 -8.22
N TYR A 102 -7.07 -13.67 -8.13
CA TYR A 102 -7.56 -12.30 -7.94
C TYR A 102 -7.17 -11.72 -6.58
N PHE A 103 -7.26 -12.52 -5.51
CA PHE A 103 -6.81 -12.11 -4.18
C PHE A 103 -5.33 -11.76 -4.17
N GLU A 104 -4.48 -12.61 -4.76
CA GLU A 104 -3.04 -12.39 -4.85
C GLU A 104 -2.70 -11.09 -5.61
N THR A 105 -3.35 -10.88 -6.75
CA THR A 105 -3.12 -9.66 -7.56
C THR A 105 -3.72 -8.41 -6.94
N MET A 106 -4.89 -8.49 -6.30
CA MET A 106 -5.45 -7.36 -5.54
C MET A 106 -4.52 -7.00 -4.37
N SER A 107 -4.01 -7.99 -3.64
CA SER A 107 -3.02 -7.79 -2.59
C SER A 107 -1.73 -7.18 -3.15
N GLY A 108 -1.27 -7.61 -4.31
CA GLY A 108 -0.13 -7.04 -5.00
C GLY A 108 -0.34 -5.57 -5.36
N PHE A 109 -1.35 -5.26 -6.16
CA PHE A 109 -1.60 -3.88 -6.60
C PHE A 109 -1.93 -2.94 -5.44
N THR A 110 -2.67 -3.38 -4.43
CA THR A 110 -2.95 -2.55 -3.24
C THR A 110 -1.77 -2.46 -2.28
N THR A 111 -0.64 -3.08 -2.62
CA THR A 111 0.58 -3.15 -1.79
C THR A 111 0.29 -3.67 -0.37
N THR A 112 -0.64 -4.62 -0.26
CA THR A 112 -0.99 -5.24 1.02
C THR A 112 0.03 -6.31 1.38
N GLY A 113 0.42 -7.19 0.44
CA GLY A 113 1.39 -8.25 0.70
C GLY A 113 0.83 -9.52 1.36
N ALA A 114 -0.48 -9.60 1.57
CA ALA A 114 -1.13 -10.85 1.97
C ALA A 114 -1.09 -11.86 0.81
N THR A 115 -0.64 -13.08 1.06
CA THR A 115 -0.47 -14.10 0.02
C THR A 115 -1.30 -15.35 0.34
N ILE A 116 -1.85 -15.96 -0.72
CA ILE A 116 -2.50 -17.28 -0.65
C ILE A 116 -1.54 -18.41 -1.05
N ILE A 117 -0.33 -18.07 -1.45
CA ILE A 117 0.67 -19.04 -1.91
C ILE A 117 1.36 -19.64 -0.70
N ASP A 118 1.28 -20.98 -0.57
CA ASP A 118 1.92 -21.70 0.54
C ASP A 118 3.42 -21.88 0.32
N ASP A 119 3.83 -22.07 -0.95
CA ASP A 119 5.24 -22.23 -1.33
C ASP A 119 5.58 -21.34 -2.54
N VAL A 120 6.18 -20.18 -2.25
CA VAL A 120 6.56 -19.21 -3.27
C VAL A 120 7.78 -19.69 -4.08
N GLU A 121 8.64 -20.51 -3.46
CA GLU A 121 9.91 -20.94 -4.07
C GLU A 121 9.73 -21.92 -5.24
N CYS A 122 8.54 -22.55 -5.31
CA CYS A 122 8.16 -23.41 -6.43
C CYS A 122 7.67 -22.65 -7.67
N PHE A 123 7.50 -21.32 -7.59
CA PHE A 123 6.99 -20.51 -8.70
C PHE A 123 8.11 -20.13 -9.66
N PRO A 124 7.83 -20.07 -10.99
CA PRO A 124 8.80 -19.59 -11.96
C PRO A 124 9.14 -18.12 -11.77
N HIS A 125 10.35 -17.75 -12.16
CA HIS A 125 10.90 -16.41 -11.97
C HIS A 125 10.05 -15.31 -12.60
N GLY A 126 9.40 -15.57 -13.75
CA GLY A 126 8.51 -14.62 -14.39
C GLY A 126 7.31 -14.27 -13.52
N LEU A 127 6.68 -15.25 -12.89
CA LEU A 127 5.52 -15.04 -11.99
C LEU A 127 5.93 -14.39 -10.66
N ILE A 128 7.08 -14.76 -10.07
CA ILE A 128 7.63 -14.10 -8.88
C ILE A 128 7.90 -12.63 -9.19
N PHE A 129 8.50 -12.35 -10.34
CA PHE A 129 8.78 -10.98 -10.77
C PHE A 129 7.48 -10.20 -11.02
N TRP A 130 6.44 -10.83 -11.58
CA TRP A 130 5.12 -10.21 -11.74
C TRP A 130 4.49 -9.82 -10.40
N ARG A 131 4.58 -10.66 -9.36
CA ARG A 131 4.14 -10.31 -8.00
C ARG A 131 4.79 -9.01 -7.51
N SER A 132 6.11 -8.92 -7.59
CA SER A 132 6.87 -7.73 -7.19
C SER A 132 6.55 -6.51 -8.06
N MET A 133 6.32 -6.72 -9.37
CA MET A 133 5.94 -5.67 -10.32
C MET A 133 4.56 -5.09 -10.01
N THR A 134 3.58 -5.92 -9.63
CA THR A 134 2.24 -5.43 -9.22
C THR A 134 2.35 -4.50 -8.02
N GLN A 135 3.17 -4.83 -7.02
CA GLN A 135 3.42 -3.95 -5.88
C GLN A 135 4.12 -2.66 -6.28
N TRP A 136 5.12 -2.74 -7.14
CA TRP A 136 5.86 -1.56 -7.58
C TRP A 136 4.98 -0.56 -8.33
N ILE A 137 4.09 -1.03 -9.21
CA ILE A 137 3.10 -0.19 -9.90
C ILE A 137 2.09 0.37 -8.89
N GLY A 138 1.59 -0.47 -8.01
CA GLY A 138 0.62 -0.11 -6.97
C GLY A 138 1.14 0.89 -5.95
N GLY A 139 2.44 0.83 -5.62
CA GLY A 139 3.06 1.64 -4.58
C GLY A 139 2.91 3.15 -4.78
N LEU A 140 3.12 3.64 -5.98
CA LEU A 140 2.85 5.05 -6.32
C LEU A 140 1.37 5.35 -6.58
N GLY A 141 0.56 4.32 -6.78
CA GLY A 141 -0.78 4.47 -7.31
C GLY A 141 -0.82 4.51 -8.84
N ILE A 142 -1.73 3.75 -9.41
CA ILE A 142 -1.83 3.56 -10.87
C ILE A 142 -2.11 4.89 -11.57
N ALA A 143 -3.01 5.71 -11.02
CA ALA A 143 -3.36 7.00 -11.60
C ALA A 143 -2.21 8.01 -11.50
N PHE A 144 -1.42 7.94 -10.42
CA PHE A 144 -0.26 8.80 -10.22
C PHE A 144 0.87 8.46 -11.21
N PHE A 145 1.11 7.17 -11.42
CA PHE A 145 2.05 6.67 -12.41
C PHE A 145 1.68 7.13 -13.82
N THR A 146 0.38 7.06 -14.16
CA THR A 146 -0.15 7.52 -15.45
C THR A 146 0.03 9.02 -15.66
N ILE A 147 -0.25 9.85 -14.65
CA ILE A 147 -0.06 11.31 -14.73
C ILE A 147 1.41 11.68 -14.89
N ALA A 148 2.31 10.92 -14.30
CA ALA A 148 3.75 11.15 -14.41
C ALA A 148 4.27 10.85 -15.82
N ILE A 149 3.85 9.72 -16.42
CA ILE A 149 4.33 9.23 -17.72
C ILE A 149 3.60 9.88 -18.88
N ILE A 150 2.27 10.03 -18.81
CA ILE A 150 1.44 10.47 -19.93
C ILE A 150 0.57 11.68 -19.53
N PRO A 151 1.17 12.86 -19.30
CA PRO A 151 0.40 14.05 -18.86
C PRO A 151 -0.69 14.50 -19.83
N SER A 152 -0.53 14.17 -21.13
CA SER A 152 -1.45 14.54 -22.19
C SER A 152 -2.74 13.69 -22.24
N LEU A 153 -2.76 12.53 -21.58
CA LEU A 153 -3.89 11.60 -21.66
C LEU A 153 -5.05 11.99 -20.75
N VAL A 154 -4.81 12.77 -19.70
CA VAL A 154 -5.84 13.06 -18.70
C VAL A 154 -6.08 14.57 -18.64
N GLY A 155 -7.06 15.06 -19.43
CA GLY A 155 -7.51 16.45 -19.38
C GLY A 155 -8.07 16.90 -18.01
N GLY A 156 -8.23 15.95 -17.06
CA GLY A 156 -8.65 16.16 -15.67
C GLY A 156 -7.61 15.75 -14.63
N SER A 157 -6.30 15.79 -14.94
CA SER A 157 -5.21 15.29 -14.09
C SER A 157 -5.28 15.71 -12.61
N MET A 158 -5.73 16.94 -12.33
CA MET A 158 -5.93 17.45 -10.96
C MET A 158 -7.04 16.68 -10.21
N ARG A 159 -8.11 16.28 -10.90
CA ARG A 159 -9.26 15.60 -10.30
C ARG A 159 -8.95 14.15 -10.00
N VAL A 160 -8.25 13.47 -10.92
CA VAL A 160 -7.75 12.10 -10.72
C VAL A 160 -6.76 12.04 -9.57
N PHE A 161 -5.77 12.94 -9.54
CA PHE A 161 -4.83 13.08 -8.44
C PHE A 161 -5.54 13.33 -7.10
N SER A 162 -6.57 14.16 -7.08
CA SER A 162 -7.35 14.43 -5.88
C SER A 162 -8.23 13.26 -5.46
N ALA A 163 -8.59 12.36 -6.36
CA ALA A 163 -9.39 11.17 -6.05
C ALA A 163 -8.52 10.06 -5.44
N GLU A 164 -7.27 9.95 -5.85
CA GLU A 164 -6.33 8.94 -5.32
C GLU A 164 -5.60 9.40 -4.06
N SER A 165 -5.36 10.71 -3.90
CA SER A 165 -4.71 11.28 -2.72
C SER A 165 -5.68 12.12 -1.88
N VAL A 166 -6.55 11.45 -1.14
CA VAL A 166 -7.51 12.09 -0.21
C VAL A 166 -6.85 12.27 1.15
N GLY A 167 -6.14 13.38 1.35
CA GLY A 167 -5.56 13.71 2.64
C GLY A 167 -6.02 15.08 3.16
N PRO A 168 -6.06 15.28 4.49
CA PRO A 168 -6.48 16.54 5.10
C PRO A 168 -5.53 17.70 4.80
N ILE A 169 -4.29 17.41 4.39
CA ILE A 169 -3.27 18.41 4.04
C ILE A 169 -2.64 18.02 2.71
N LYS A 170 -2.95 18.80 1.66
CA LYS A 170 -2.36 18.62 0.33
C LYS A 170 -1.06 19.40 0.23
N SER A 171 0.09 18.76 0.31
CA SER A 171 1.38 19.37 0.04
C SER A 171 1.67 19.33 -1.46
N LYS A 172 1.79 20.50 -2.10
CA LYS A 172 2.22 20.62 -3.50
C LYS A 172 3.68 21.01 -3.56
N VAL A 173 4.48 20.26 -4.31
CA VAL A 173 5.90 20.59 -4.59
C VAL A 173 6.01 21.73 -5.60
N HIS A 174 5.10 21.72 -6.58
CA HIS A 174 5.07 22.68 -7.68
C HIS A 174 3.65 23.17 -7.96
N PRO A 175 3.48 24.36 -8.59
CA PRO A 175 2.17 24.88 -8.98
C PRO A 175 1.41 23.96 -9.94
N ARG A 176 2.12 23.20 -10.80
CA ARG A 176 1.56 22.25 -11.76
C ARG A 176 1.58 20.84 -11.17
N VAL A 177 0.44 20.12 -11.23
CA VAL A 177 0.31 18.75 -10.73
C VAL A 177 1.26 17.79 -11.42
N SER A 178 1.41 17.89 -12.73
CA SER A 178 2.32 17.05 -13.51
C SER A 178 3.79 17.20 -13.06
N SER A 179 4.23 18.43 -12.71
CA SER A 179 5.59 18.65 -12.19
C SER A 179 5.77 18.05 -10.79
N SER A 180 4.73 18.12 -9.95
CA SER A 180 4.74 17.49 -8.62
C SER A 180 4.77 15.96 -8.74
N ALA A 181 3.98 15.38 -9.65
CA ALA A 181 3.97 13.95 -9.93
C ALA A 181 5.35 13.45 -10.39
N LYS A 182 5.98 14.15 -11.34
CA LYS A 182 7.34 13.80 -11.80
C LYS A 182 8.38 13.85 -10.68
N SER A 183 8.30 14.84 -9.79
CA SER A 183 9.23 14.94 -8.65
C SER A 183 9.10 13.78 -7.67
N ILE A 184 7.87 13.36 -7.37
CA ILE A 184 7.60 12.22 -6.50
C ILE A 184 8.03 10.92 -7.17
N TRP A 185 7.74 10.74 -8.47
CA TRP A 185 8.17 9.59 -9.24
C TRP A 185 9.70 9.46 -9.28
N LEU A 186 10.42 10.59 -9.43
CA LEU A 186 11.88 10.62 -9.39
C LEU A 186 12.43 10.13 -8.05
N VAL A 187 11.83 10.56 -6.92
CA VAL A 187 12.21 10.08 -5.58
C VAL A 187 11.97 8.58 -5.46
N TYR A 188 10.83 8.09 -5.94
CA TYR A 188 10.50 6.67 -5.91
C TYR A 188 11.49 5.83 -6.69
N LEU A 189 11.80 6.24 -7.93
CA LEU A 189 12.79 5.55 -8.76
C LEU A 189 14.19 5.59 -8.12
N MET A 190 14.59 6.73 -7.57
CA MET A 190 15.85 6.87 -6.85
C MET A 190 15.94 5.91 -5.66
N LEU A 191 14.85 5.79 -4.87
CA LEU A 191 14.79 4.85 -3.75
C LEU A 191 14.84 3.40 -4.24
N THR A 192 14.13 3.05 -5.32
CA THR A 192 14.14 1.70 -5.89
C THR A 192 15.54 1.31 -6.37
N VAL A 193 16.19 2.16 -7.17
CA VAL A 193 17.55 1.90 -7.67
C VAL A 193 18.57 1.88 -6.53
N GLY A 194 18.47 2.83 -5.59
CA GLY A 194 19.33 2.86 -4.40
C GLY A 194 19.19 1.61 -3.53
N CYS A 195 17.95 1.12 -3.34
CA CYS A 195 17.67 -0.12 -2.61
C CYS A 195 18.27 -1.34 -3.33
N LEU A 196 18.03 -1.46 -4.64
CA LEU A 196 18.57 -2.53 -5.47
C LEU A 196 20.10 -2.61 -5.36
N VAL A 197 20.79 -1.50 -5.57
CA VAL A 197 22.27 -1.45 -5.50
C VAL A 197 22.74 -1.79 -4.08
N SER A 198 22.09 -1.27 -3.05
CA SER A 198 22.48 -1.53 -1.66
C SER A 198 22.30 -3.00 -1.28
N LEU A 199 21.17 -3.64 -1.66
CA LEU A 199 20.92 -5.06 -1.38
C LEU A 199 21.91 -5.96 -2.14
N TYR A 200 22.21 -5.64 -3.40
CA TYR A 200 23.21 -6.35 -4.19
C TYR A 200 24.60 -6.29 -3.54
N LEU A 201 25.00 -5.10 -3.06
CA LEU A 201 26.28 -4.94 -2.34
C LEU A 201 26.29 -5.66 -0.98
N CYS A 202 25.12 -5.90 -0.36
CA CYS A 202 24.98 -6.69 0.86
C CYS A 202 25.04 -8.21 0.62
N GLY A 203 25.14 -8.66 -0.65
CA GLY A 203 25.32 -10.07 -1.02
C GLY A 203 24.08 -10.77 -1.55
N MET A 204 22.97 -10.07 -1.82
CA MET A 204 21.85 -10.63 -2.57
C MET A 204 22.22 -10.81 -4.04
N ASN A 205 21.68 -11.83 -4.71
CA ASN A 205 21.77 -11.94 -6.17
C ASN A 205 20.96 -10.83 -6.87
N VAL A 206 21.15 -10.65 -8.17
CA VAL A 206 20.50 -9.58 -8.95
C VAL A 206 18.98 -9.73 -8.96
N PHE A 207 18.47 -10.95 -9.11
CA PHE A 207 17.04 -11.23 -9.17
C PHE A 207 16.34 -10.90 -7.84
N ASP A 208 16.92 -11.35 -6.73
CA ASP A 208 16.39 -11.08 -5.39
C ASP A 208 16.46 -9.58 -5.07
N SER A 209 17.61 -8.94 -5.34
CA SER A 209 17.79 -7.49 -5.13
C SER A 209 16.75 -6.68 -5.90
N LEU A 210 16.40 -7.11 -7.12
CA LEU A 210 15.38 -6.45 -7.94
C LEU A 210 13.98 -6.63 -7.34
N ASN A 211 13.59 -7.84 -6.97
CA ASN A 211 12.29 -8.13 -6.37
C ASN A 211 12.13 -7.42 -5.02
N TYR A 212 13.09 -7.57 -4.11
CA TYR A 212 13.04 -6.91 -2.81
C TYR A 212 13.07 -5.39 -2.92
N SER A 213 13.83 -4.80 -3.84
CA SER A 213 13.84 -3.35 -4.03
C SER A 213 12.49 -2.80 -4.47
N MET A 214 11.77 -3.50 -5.34
CA MET A 214 10.42 -3.14 -5.75
C MET A 214 9.43 -3.25 -4.60
N SER A 215 9.46 -4.35 -3.86
CA SER A 215 8.58 -4.60 -2.70
C SER A 215 8.83 -3.61 -1.55
N LEU A 216 10.11 -3.40 -1.16
CA LEU A 216 10.50 -2.47 -0.09
C LEU A 216 10.12 -1.02 -0.38
N THR A 217 10.36 -0.55 -1.61
CA THR A 217 10.04 0.84 -1.96
C THR A 217 8.57 1.08 -2.20
N ALA A 218 7.85 0.05 -2.66
CA ALA A 218 6.39 0.06 -2.73
C ALA A 218 5.72 -0.09 -1.36
N THR A 219 6.48 -0.51 -0.33
CA THR A 219 5.95 -0.92 0.98
C THR A 219 4.89 -2.02 0.84
N GLY A 220 5.21 -3.08 0.07
CA GLY A 220 4.23 -4.07 -0.36
C GLY A 220 4.34 -5.45 0.31
N GLY A 221 5.56 -5.91 0.67
CA GLY A 221 5.78 -7.11 1.48
C GLY A 221 5.89 -8.44 0.75
N PHE A 222 5.67 -8.50 -0.55
CA PHE A 222 5.94 -9.74 -1.29
C PHE A 222 7.45 -10.03 -1.36
N ALA A 223 7.78 -11.28 -1.19
CA ALA A 223 9.15 -11.78 -1.23
C ALA A 223 9.25 -13.00 -2.16
N PRO A 224 10.44 -13.29 -2.73
CA PRO A 224 10.71 -14.52 -3.47
C PRO A 224 10.83 -15.77 -2.60
N TYR A 225 10.99 -15.61 -1.28
CA TYR A 225 11.18 -16.69 -0.31
C TYR A 225 10.08 -16.71 0.75
N ASN A 226 9.73 -17.92 1.22
CA ASN A 226 8.73 -18.12 2.25
C ASN A 226 9.12 -17.46 3.58
N ASP A 227 10.42 -17.49 3.92
CA ASP A 227 10.97 -16.87 5.13
C ASP A 227 11.25 -15.37 4.98
N SER A 228 10.79 -14.76 3.88
CA SER A 228 10.98 -13.33 3.58
C SER A 228 12.48 -12.94 3.66
N THR A 229 12.82 -11.80 4.30
CA THR A 229 14.22 -11.39 4.49
C THR A 229 14.98 -12.28 5.48
N GLY A 230 14.29 -13.04 6.34
CA GLY A 230 14.89 -14.01 7.25
C GLY A 230 15.72 -15.09 6.56
N HIS A 231 15.37 -15.44 5.30
CA HIS A 231 16.11 -16.40 4.46
C HIS A 231 17.61 -16.12 4.37
N PHE A 232 18.01 -14.86 4.30
CA PHE A 232 19.42 -14.48 4.10
C PHE A 232 20.28 -14.54 5.37
N HIS A 233 19.70 -14.58 6.55
CA HIS A 233 20.39 -14.58 7.86
C HIS A 233 21.46 -13.48 7.98
N SER A 234 21.30 -12.34 7.29
CA SER A 234 22.29 -11.26 7.18
C SER A 234 21.84 -9.98 7.88
N ALA A 235 22.61 -9.53 8.86
CA ALA A 235 22.34 -8.27 9.53
C ALA A 235 22.46 -7.06 8.57
N ALA A 236 23.33 -7.11 7.56
CA ALA A 236 23.51 -6.04 6.59
C ALA A 236 22.25 -5.88 5.73
N ILE A 237 21.63 -6.99 5.30
CA ILE A 237 20.38 -7.01 4.53
C ILE A 237 19.24 -6.47 5.40
N ASP A 238 19.14 -6.90 6.67
CA ASP A 238 18.10 -6.43 7.59
C ASP A 238 18.18 -4.91 7.79
N TYR A 239 19.36 -4.35 8.10
CA TYR A 239 19.50 -2.91 8.30
C TYR A 239 19.28 -2.11 7.03
N THR A 240 19.71 -2.62 5.86
CA THR A 240 19.45 -2.00 4.57
C THR A 240 17.94 -1.95 4.30
N SER A 241 17.24 -3.05 4.51
CA SER A 241 15.77 -3.13 4.37
C SER A 241 15.06 -2.15 5.32
N ILE A 242 15.47 -2.07 6.60
CA ILE A 242 14.95 -1.10 7.58
C ILE A 242 15.07 0.33 7.06
N VAL A 243 16.26 0.71 6.55
CA VAL A 243 16.50 2.08 6.05
C VAL A 243 15.58 2.39 4.87
N PHE A 244 15.46 1.49 3.88
CA PHE A 244 14.63 1.75 2.72
C PHE A 244 13.13 1.69 3.01
N MET A 245 12.65 0.78 3.89
CA MET A 245 11.28 0.79 4.39
C MET A 245 10.96 2.12 5.10
N PHE A 246 11.84 2.57 6.01
CA PHE A 246 11.66 3.81 6.74
C PHE A 246 11.60 5.04 5.82
N LEU A 247 12.48 5.11 4.81
CA LEU A 247 12.47 6.18 3.81
C LEU A 247 11.21 6.13 2.94
N SER A 248 10.77 4.94 2.51
CA SER A 248 9.55 4.74 1.70
C SER A 248 8.28 5.10 2.48
N GLY A 249 8.27 4.90 3.81
CA GLY A 249 7.22 5.38 4.72
C GLY A 249 7.26 6.89 5.00
N THR A 250 8.32 7.60 4.58
CA THR A 250 8.44 9.05 4.78
C THR A 250 7.77 9.80 3.63
N ASN A 251 7.22 10.99 3.92
CA ASN A 251 6.58 11.83 2.90
C ASN A 251 7.55 12.16 1.74
N PHE A 252 7.22 11.75 0.51
CA PHE A 252 8.08 11.93 -0.67
C PHE A 252 8.33 13.38 -1.05
N THR A 253 7.40 14.29 -0.73
CA THR A 253 7.62 15.73 -0.90
C THR A 253 8.74 16.22 0.01
N LEU A 254 8.78 15.75 1.26
CA LEU A 254 9.85 16.10 2.21
C LEU A 254 11.18 15.49 1.78
N LEU A 255 11.19 14.25 1.29
CA LEU A 255 12.39 13.61 0.73
C LEU A 255 12.91 14.35 -0.50
N TYR A 256 12.02 14.76 -1.41
CA TYR A 256 12.41 15.59 -2.55
C TYR A 256 13.09 16.90 -2.12
N LEU A 257 12.52 17.58 -1.13
CA LEU A 257 13.10 18.81 -0.58
C LEU A 257 14.44 18.55 0.12
N ALA A 258 14.59 17.42 0.82
CA ALA A 258 15.81 17.05 1.51
C ALA A 258 16.94 16.73 0.53
N PHE A 259 16.69 15.83 -0.45
CA PHE A 259 17.71 15.34 -1.37
C PHE A 259 18.05 16.35 -2.48
N PHE A 260 17.04 16.90 -3.16
CA PHE A 260 17.25 17.75 -4.34
C PHE A 260 17.35 19.26 -4.01
N LYS A 261 16.72 19.71 -2.92
CA LYS A 261 16.76 21.12 -2.49
C LYS A 261 17.63 21.34 -1.26
N ARG A 262 18.27 20.30 -0.72
CA ARG A 262 19.14 20.32 0.48
C ARG A 262 18.49 20.94 1.72
N LYS A 263 17.13 20.89 1.82
CA LYS A 263 16.36 21.43 2.94
C LYS A 263 16.04 20.37 3.99
N ILE A 264 17.07 19.70 4.53
CA ILE A 264 16.93 18.60 5.51
C ILE A 264 16.20 19.08 6.78
N ARG A 265 16.40 20.34 7.20
CA ARG A 265 15.73 20.90 8.37
C ARG A 265 14.20 20.82 8.30
N ASN A 266 13.62 20.89 7.10
CA ASN A 266 12.17 20.78 6.91
C ASN A 266 11.63 19.39 7.30
N LEU A 267 12.42 18.34 7.13
CA LEU A 267 12.07 16.98 7.53
C LEU A 267 11.91 16.90 9.05
N PHE A 268 12.91 17.35 9.81
CA PHE A 268 12.90 17.29 11.28
C PHE A 268 11.99 18.33 11.94
N SER A 269 11.58 19.39 11.25
CA SER A 269 10.60 20.36 11.77
C SER A 269 9.15 19.89 11.58
N ASN A 270 8.89 18.89 10.72
CA ASN A 270 7.54 18.41 10.41
C ASN A 270 6.95 17.62 11.58
N SER A 271 5.72 17.98 11.97
CA SER A 271 5.02 17.35 13.13
C SER A 271 4.70 15.87 12.89
N GLU A 272 4.39 15.51 11.65
CA GLU A 272 4.08 14.14 11.26
C GLU A 272 5.33 13.25 11.34
N PHE A 273 6.45 13.70 10.77
CA PHE A 273 7.73 12.98 10.82
C PHE A 273 8.21 12.78 12.27
N LYS A 274 8.01 13.78 13.13
CA LYS A 274 8.33 13.66 14.56
C LYS A 274 7.49 12.58 15.25
N LEU A 275 6.18 12.52 14.98
CA LEU A 275 5.32 11.48 15.54
C LEU A 275 5.72 10.10 15.01
N TYR A 276 5.97 9.99 13.70
CA TYR A 276 6.42 8.75 13.07
C TYR A 276 7.71 8.22 13.72
N LEU A 277 8.74 9.06 13.86
CA LEU A 277 9.99 8.70 14.51
C LEU A 277 9.80 8.32 15.99
N PHE A 278 8.95 9.06 16.71
CA PHE A 278 8.65 8.79 18.12
C PHE A 278 7.97 7.43 18.29
N VAL A 279 6.98 7.10 17.45
CA VAL A 279 6.29 5.79 17.52
C VAL A 279 7.26 4.66 17.21
N VAL A 280 8.10 4.80 16.17
CA VAL A 280 9.12 3.80 15.83
C VAL A 280 10.06 3.58 17.03
N ALA A 281 10.58 4.64 17.65
CA ALA A 281 11.49 4.52 18.78
C ALA A 281 10.84 3.85 19.99
N CYS A 282 9.64 4.32 20.39
CA CYS A 282 8.94 3.76 21.55
C CYS A 282 8.51 2.30 21.34
N ALA A 283 7.97 1.95 20.17
CA ALA A 283 7.56 0.59 19.86
C ALA A 283 8.76 -0.36 19.80
N THR A 284 9.88 0.07 19.18
CA THR A 284 11.12 -0.73 19.14
C THR A 284 11.66 -1.01 20.53
N LEU A 285 11.75 0.02 21.40
CA LEU A 285 12.22 -0.17 22.77
C LEU A 285 11.28 -1.07 23.59
N GLY A 286 9.96 -0.92 23.41
CA GLY A 286 8.98 -1.76 24.07
C GLY A 286 9.08 -3.23 23.66
N ILE A 287 9.14 -3.53 22.35
CA ILE A 287 9.28 -4.90 21.85
C ILE A 287 10.64 -5.48 22.24
N MET A 288 11.72 -4.70 22.11
CA MET A 288 13.06 -5.13 22.51
C MET A 288 13.09 -5.59 23.97
N TYR A 289 12.45 -4.84 24.88
CA TYR A 289 12.35 -5.21 26.30
C TYR A 289 11.68 -6.59 26.48
N PHE A 290 10.53 -6.83 25.81
CA PHE A 290 9.84 -8.13 25.92
C PHE A 290 10.62 -9.27 25.26
N LEU A 291 11.31 -9.04 24.15
CA LEU A 291 12.18 -10.06 23.53
C LEU A 291 13.34 -10.48 24.42
N MET A 292 13.92 -9.54 25.16
CA MET A 292 14.99 -9.85 26.11
C MET A 292 14.50 -10.55 27.39
N THR A 293 13.30 -10.20 27.86
CA THR A 293 12.80 -10.72 29.15
C THR A 293 11.98 -11.99 29.00
N CYS A 294 11.28 -12.20 27.90
CA CYS A 294 10.35 -13.31 27.71
C CYS A 294 10.80 -14.33 26.64
N ASN A 295 11.65 -13.92 25.69
CA ASN A 295 12.11 -14.76 24.58
C ASN A 295 13.62 -15.05 24.61
N ASP A 296 14.33 -14.64 25.67
CA ASP A 296 15.77 -14.87 25.88
C ASP A 296 16.68 -14.38 24.73
N TYR A 297 16.26 -13.33 24.01
CA TYR A 297 17.08 -12.74 22.95
C TYR A 297 18.22 -11.91 23.53
N ASN A 298 19.41 -12.00 22.92
CA ASN A 298 20.49 -11.09 23.24
C ASN A 298 20.19 -9.67 22.73
N LEU A 299 20.81 -8.65 23.30
CA LEU A 299 20.56 -7.23 23.01
C LEU A 299 20.61 -6.91 21.50
N THR A 300 21.62 -7.41 20.78
CA THR A 300 21.83 -7.12 19.37
C THR A 300 20.74 -7.73 18.49
N ARG A 301 20.35 -8.98 18.75
CA ARG A 301 19.25 -9.65 18.02
C ARG A 301 17.91 -9.01 18.39
N ALA A 302 17.64 -8.77 19.67
CA ALA A 302 16.41 -8.14 20.13
C ALA A 302 16.22 -6.76 19.51
N PHE A 303 17.27 -5.91 19.46
CA PHE A 303 17.19 -4.61 18.80
C PHE A 303 16.94 -4.72 17.30
N ARG A 304 17.68 -5.61 16.59
CA ARG A 304 17.54 -5.78 15.15
C ARG A 304 16.15 -6.29 14.76
N SER A 305 15.67 -7.38 15.38
CA SER A 305 14.37 -7.98 15.08
C SER A 305 13.22 -7.03 15.46
N SER A 306 13.29 -6.36 16.63
CA SER A 306 12.26 -5.40 17.04
C SER A 306 12.20 -4.20 16.10
N LEU A 307 13.33 -3.60 15.73
CA LEU A 307 13.38 -2.45 14.82
C LEU A 307 12.88 -2.83 13.42
N PHE A 308 13.27 -4.00 12.90
CA PHE A 308 12.81 -4.50 11.61
C PHE A 308 11.29 -4.65 11.59
N GLN A 309 10.72 -5.38 12.55
CA GLN A 309 9.28 -5.63 12.61
C GLN A 309 8.49 -4.34 12.84
N VAL A 310 8.92 -3.46 13.74
CA VAL A 310 8.25 -2.17 13.98
C VAL A 310 8.24 -1.31 12.71
N VAL A 311 9.38 -1.19 12.02
CA VAL A 311 9.46 -0.41 10.78
C VAL A 311 8.61 -1.07 9.69
N SER A 312 8.67 -2.39 9.53
CA SER A 312 7.86 -3.14 8.57
C SER A 312 6.35 -2.91 8.78
N PHE A 313 5.88 -3.02 10.04
CA PHE A 313 4.45 -2.89 10.35
C PHE A 313 3.95 -1.44 10.29
N ILE A 314 4.71 -0.45 10.75
CA ILE A 314 4.28 0.95 10.71
C ILE A 314 4.35 1.53 9.29
N THR A 315 5.30 1.08 8.47
CA THR A 315 5.35 1.46 7.05
C THR A 315 4.39 0.66 6.18
N THR A 316 3.69 -0.29 6.79
CA THR A 316 2.79 -1.21 6.10
C THR A 316 3.49 -2.01 4.98
N THR A 317 4.77 -2.33 5.17
CA THR A 317 5.54 -3.13 4.22
C THR A 317 5.22 -4.61 4.36
N GLY A 318 5.17 -5.14 5.59
CA GLY A 318 4.79 -6.52 5.84
C GLY A 318 5.89 -7.57 5.64
N LEU A 319 7.14 -7.18 5.34
CA LEU A 319 8.28 -8.11 5.36
C LEU A 319 8.66 -8.49 6.79
N PHE A 320 9.23 -9.67 6.97
CA PHE A 320 9.69 -10.14 8.27
C PHE A 320 11.09 -10.76 8.17
N ASN A 321 11.87 -10.65 9.24
CA ASN A 321 13.19 -11.26 9.40
C ASN A 321 13.22 -12.27 10.55
N ASP A 322 12.14 -12.35 11.31
CA ASP A 322 11.95 -13.25 12.44
C ASP A 322 10.45 -13.53 12.59
N ASP A 323 10.09 -14.66 13.18
CA ASP A 323 8.69 -15.05 13.34
C ASP A 323 8.06 -14.38 14.57
N ALA A 324 7.41 -13.23 14.33
CA ALA A 324 6.68 -12.51 15.38
C ALA A 324 5.50 -13.31 15.97
N GLY A 325 5.03 -14.36 15.30
CA GLY A 325 4.01 -15.28 15.84
C GLY A 325 4.46 -16.00 17.08
N LYS A 326 5.77 -16.22 17.26
CA LYS A 326 6.37 -16.86 18.45
C LYS A 326 6.70 -15.89 19.58
N TRP A 327 6.46 -14.60 19.39
CA TRP A 327 6.76 -13.60 20.39
C TRP A 327 5.68 -13.49 21.45
N HIS A 328 6.00 -12.88 22.58
CA HIS A 328 5.02 -12.64 23.63
C HIS A 328 3.83 -11.80 23.13
N HIS A 329 2.60 -12.15 23.45
CA HIS A 329 1.37 -11.54 22.90
C HIS A 329 1.27 -10.02 23.03
N ILE A 330 1.93 -9.42 24.03
CA ILE A 330 1.96 -7.94 24.16
C ILE A 330 2.63 -7.27 22.96
N THR A 331 3.59 -7.94 22.31
CA THR A 331 4.26 -7.44 21.11
C THR A 331 3.28 -7.37 19.94
N TRP A 332 2.31 -8.29 19.87
CA TRP A 332 1.25 -8.26 18.85
C TRP A 332 0.36 -7.02 19.00
N VAL A 333 0.05 -6.62 20.24
CA VAL A 333 -0.70 -5.39 20.50
C VAL A 333 0.08 -4.17 20.03
N ILE A 334 1.38 -4.10 20.34
CA ILE A 334 2.24 -2.99 19.90
C ILE A 334 2.32 -2.94 18.36
N LEU A 335 2.53 -4.08 17.70
CA LEU A 335 2.58 -4.17 16.24
C LEU A 335 1.22 -3.80 15.61
N SER A 336 0.09 -4.25 16.19
CA SER A 336 -1.25 -3.89 15.71
C SER A 336 -1.52 -2.38 15.82
N ILE A 337 -1.02 -1.72 16.86
CA ILE A 337 -1.07 -0.25 16.98
C ILE A 337 -0.23 0.41 15.89
N CYS A 338 0.96 -0.14 15.57
CA CYS A 338 1.79 0.34 14.47
C CYS A 338 1.07 0.20 13.11
N MET A 339 0.42 -0.96 12.84
CA MET A 339 -0.40 -1.19 11.63
C MET A 339 -1.50 -0.14 11.50
N PHE A 340 -2.19 0.15 12.60
CA PHE A 340 -3.28 1.13 12.61
C PHE A 340 -2.76 2.55 12.33
N ILE A 341 -1.72 2.99 13.05
CA ILE A 341 -1.20 4.36 12.92
C ILE A 341 -0.68 4.62 11.51
N GLY A 342 0.08 3.70 10.94
CA GLY A 342 0.70 3.85 9.63
C GLY A 342 1.77 4.94 9.60
N ALA A 343 2.50 5.04 8.47
CA ALA A 343 3.57 6.03 8.28
C ALA A 343 3.04 7.39 7.78
N CYS A 344 3.89 8.19 7.14
CA CYS A 344 3.57 9.56 6.72
C CYS A 344 2.60 9.60 5.54
N ALA A 345 1.74 10.60 5.50
CA ALA A 345 0.95 10.91 4.31
C ALA A 345 1.85 11.35 3.15
N GLY A 346 1.48 10.94 1.92
CA GLY A 346 2.31 11.20 0.74
C GLY A 346 3.56 10.32 0.66
N SER A 347 3.55 9.17 1.32
CA SER A 347 4.44 8.01 1.14
C SER A 347 3.69 6.88 0.44
N THR A 348 4.36 5.76 0.17
CA THR A 348 3.74 4.53 -0.38
C THR A 348 2.91 3.76 0.65
N SER A 349 3.14 4.00 1.94
CA SER A 349 2.49 3.32 3.06
C SER A 349 0.96 3.45 3.06
N GLY A 350 0.28 2.41 3.53
CA GLY A 350 -1.15 2.37 3.86
C GLY A 350 -1.48 2.94 5.25
N GLY A 351 -2.52 2.39 5.90
CA GLY A 351 -2.96 2.71 7.26
C GLY A 351 -3.68 4.05 7.41
N PHE A 352 -3.97 4.39 8.67
CA PHE A 352 -4.68 5.63 9.05
C PHE A 352 -3.89 6.90 8.73
N LYS A 353 -2.58 6.81 8.63
CA LYS A 353 -1.58 7.87 8.41
C LYS A 353 -1.28 8.71 9.64
N SER A 354 0.00 8.86 9.95
CA SER A 354 0.49 9.61 11.12
C SER A 354 -0.03 11.06 11.20
N VAL A 355 -0.25 11.75 10.08
CA VAL A 355 -0.79 13.13 10.08
C VAL A 355 -2.20 13.17 10.67
N ARG A 356 -3.04 12.15 10.38
CA ARG A 356 -4.39 12.08 10.95
C ARG A 356 -4.33 11.79 12.45
N GLY A 357 -3.36 10.97 12.88
CA GLY A 357 -3.07 10.74 14.30
C GLY A 357 -2.71 12.04 15.03
N VAL A 358 -1.80 12.86 14.47
CA VAL A 358 -1.45 14.18 15.02
C VAL A 358 -2.67 15.08 15.13
N MET A 359 -3.52 15.10 14.08
CA MET A 359 -4.74 15.92 14.08
C MET A 359 -5.74 15.44 15.14
N LEU A 360 -5.98 14.13 15.21
CA LEU A 360 -6.92 13.53 16.17
C LEU A 360 -6.51 13.84 17.62
N LEU A 361 -5.24 13.65 17.97
CA LEU A 361 -4.71 13.97 19.29
C LEU A 361 -4.90 15.46 19.64
N LYS A 362 -4.71 16.37 18.67
CA LYS A 362 -4.91 17.80 18.88
C LYS A 362 -6.39 18.16 19.02
N ILE A 363 -7.28 17.52 18.24
CA ILE A 363 -8.74 17.69 18.37
C ILE A 363 -9.17 17.26 19.77
N VAL A 364 -8.83 16.05 20.21
CA VAL A 364 -9.17 15.54 21.54
C VAL A 364 -8.66 16.49 22.64
N ARG A 365 -7.39 16.89 22.56
CA ARG A 365 -6.81 17.84 23.53
C ARG A 365 -7.58 19.18 23.55
N ASN A 366 -7.96 19.70 22.39
CA ASN A 366 -8.69 20.96 22.32
C ASN A 366 -10.13 20.84 22.85
N GLU A 367 -10.82 19.72 22.58
CA GLU A 367 -12.15 19.47 23.14
C GLU A 367 -12.10 19.34 24.67
N LEU A 368 -11.14 18.60 25.24
CA LEU A 368 -10.97 18.53 26.70
C LEU A 368 -10.71 19.92 27.31
N ARG A 369 -9.95 20.79 26.63
CA ARG A 369 -9.74 22.17 27.07
C ARG A 369 -11.00 23.03 26.94
N ARG A 370 -11.82 22.80 25.89
CA ARG A 370 -13.06 23.53 25.67
C ARG A 370 -14.10 23.23 26.76
N ILE A 371 -14.13 21.98 27.29
CA ILE A 371 -14.98 21.62 28.41
C ILE A 371 -14.66 22.51 29.64
N LEU A 372 -13.40 22.77 29.91
CA LEU A 372 -12.94 23.62 31.02
C LEU A 372 -13.07 25.12 30.73
N HIS A 373 -12.88 25.50 29.45
CA HIS A 373 -12.89 26.89 28.99
C HIS A 373 -13.80 27.07 27.77
N PRO A 374 -15.14 27.09 27.93
CA PRO A 374 -16.09 27.04 26.79
C PRO A 374 -15.94 28.20 25.76
N LYS A 375 -15.44 29.35 26.21
CA LYS A 375 -15.24 30.54 25.35
C LYS A 375 -13.87 30.58 24.66
N ALA A 376 -12.98 29.57 24.89
CA ALA A 376 -11.64 29.57 24.32
C ALA A 376 -11.68 29.24 22.81
N VAL A 377 -11.01 30.06 22.00
CA VAL A 377 -10.79 29.79 20.57
C VAL A 377 -9.51 28.96 20.41
N LEU A 378 -9.67 27.67 20.17
CA LEU A 378 -8.58 26.69 20.12
C LEU A 378 -8.39 26.15 18.69
N PRO A 379 -7.62 26.83 17.81
CA PRO A 379 -7.41 26.34 16.45
C PRO A 379 -6.52 25.09 16.43
N VAL A 380 -6.90 24.08 15.64
CA VAL A 380 -6.05 22.95 15.34
C VAL A 380 -5.03 23.35 14.30
N ARG A 381 -3.73 23.34 14.64
CA ARG A 381 -2.64 23.68 13.73
C ARG A 381 -1.75 22.47 13.45
N VAL A 382 -1.44 22.23 12.18
CA VAL A 382 -0.48 21.17 11.75
C VAL A 382 0.54 21.83 10.83
N ASN A 383 1.81 21.69 11.17
CA ASN A 383 2.93 22.31 10.44
C ASN A 383 2.74 23.82 10.18
N GLY A 384 2.22 24.56 11.17
CA GLY A 384 1.95 26.00 11.08
C GLY A 384 0.61 26.37 10.42
N ASN A 385 -0.04 25.47 9.70
CA ASN A 385 -1.32 25.71 9.03
C ASN A 385 -2.51 25.41 9.94
N ILE A 386 -3.53 26.26 9.90
CA ILE A 386 -4.79 26.04 10.61
C ILE A 386 -5.65 25.06 9.80
N VAL A 387 -6.13 24.02 10.45
CA VAL A 387 -7.08 23.07 9.86
C VAL A 387 -8.48 23.61 10.11
N ASN A 388 -9.23 23.85 9.03
CA ASN A 388 -10.62 24.33 9.12
C ASN A 388 -11.55 23.28 9.74
N THR A 389 -12.71 23.71 10.25
CA THR A 389 -13.70 22.83 10.91
C THR A 389 -14.17 21.71 9.98
N SER A 390 -14.39 22.00 8.69
CA SER A 390 -14.77 20.97 7.71
C SER A 390 -13.72 19.85 7.61
N GLY A 391 -12.43 20.18 7.59
CA GLY A 391 -11.34 19.19 7.58
C GLY A 391 -11.28 18.36 8.87
N GLN A 392 -11.60 18.95 10.01
CA GLN A 392 -11.68 18.24 11.29
C GLN A 392 -12.84 17.24 11.30
N VAL A 393 -14.04 17.66 10.84
CA VAL A 393 -15.22 16.78 10.71
C VAL A 393 -14.93 15.65 9.71
N THR A 394 -14.34 15.94 8.55
CA THR A 394 -13.96 14.91 7.57
C THR A 394 -13.02 13.87 8.18
N LEU A 395 -12.07 14.27 9.03
CA LEU A 395 -11.19 13.33 9.73
C LEU A 395 -11.97 12.44 10.70
N LEU A 396 -12.88 13.00 11.49
CA LEU A 396 -13.68 12.21 12.44
C LEU A 396 -14.59 11.21 11.73
N VAL A 397 -15.23 11.62 10.63
CA VAL A 397 -16.03 10.73 9.78
C VAL A 397 -15.16 9.63 9.16
N PHE A 398 -13.95 9.95 8.68
CA PHE A 398 -13.01 8.96 8.17
C PHE A 398 -12.65 7.92 9.25
N PHE A 399 -12.32 8.38 10.45
CA PHE A 399 -12.00 7.49 11.57
C PHE A 399 -13.18 6.58 11.92
N ALA A 400 -14.40 7.13 12.01
CA ALA A 400 -15.60 6.35 12.29
C ALA A 400 -15.87 5.29 11.20
N LEU A 401 -15.75 5.65 9.92
CA LEU A 401 -15.93 4.72 8.80
C LEU A 401 -14.83 3.63 8.79
N TYR A 402 -13.58 4.01 9.06
CA TYR A 402 -12.47 3.06 9.14
C TYR A 402 -12.73 2.01 10.22
N MET A 403 -13.12 2.44 11.43
CA MET A 403 -13.45 1.53 12.52
C MET A 403 -14.67 0.67 12.20
N ALA A 404 -15.74 1.26 11.63
CA ALA A 404 -16.95 0.52 11.25
C ALA A 404 -16.64 -0.58 10.21
N LEU A 405 -15.78 -0.31 9.22
CA LEU A 405 -15.38 -1.29 8.22
C LEU A 405 -14.55 -2.42 8.83
N CYS A 406 -13.60 -2.11 9.71
CA CYS A 406 -12.83 -3.13 10.41
C CYS A 406 -13.73 -4.02 11.28
N ILE A 407 -14.68 -3.42 12.02
CA ILE A 407 -15.64 -4.16 12.85
C ILE A 407 -16.55 -5.03 11.96
N PHE A 408 -17.05 -4.50 10.86
CA PHE A 408 -17.89 -5.25 9.93
C PHE A 408 -17.14 -6.46 9.36
N ALA A 409 -15.91 -6.27 8.87
CA ALA A 409 -15.09 -7.36 8.35
C ALA A 409 -14.76 -8.41 9.42
N TYR A 410 -14.45 -7.97 10.64
CA TYR A 410 -14.24 -8.86 11.79
C TYR A 410 -15.45 -9.78 12.05
N PHE A 411 -16.67 -9.22 12.10
CA PHE A 411 -17.87 -10.03 12.29
C PHE A 411 -18.12 -10.99 11.13
N CYS A 412 -17.90 -10.56 9.89
CA CYS A 412 -18.06 -11.45 8.74
C CYS A 412 -17.08 -12.64 8.80
N LEU A 413 -15.82 -12.42 9.18
CA LEU A 413 -14.82 -13.47 9.30
C LEU A 413 -15.15 -14.46 10.44
N ILE A 414 -15.59 -13.96 11.60
CA ILE A 414 -16.06 -14.84 12.70
C ILE A 414 -17.26 -15.69 12.27
N CYS A 415 -18.22 -15.12 11.54
CA CYS A 415 -19.36 -15.88 11.02
C CYS A 415 -18.94 -16.98 10.05
N MET A 416 -17.76 -16.90 9.46
CA MET A 416 -17.18 -17.91 8.60
C MET A 416 -16.32 -18.95 9.36
N GLY A 417 -16.23 -18.83 10.69
CA GLY A 417 -15.49 -19.77 11.55
C GLY A 417 -14.00 -19.43 11.74
N VAL A 418 -13.54 -18.25 11.30
CA VAL A 418 -12.16 -17.80 11.56
C VAL A 418 -12.02 -17.39 13.03
N ASP A 419 -10.91 -17.77 13.67
CA ASP A 419 -10.64 -17.41 15.07
C ASP A 419 -10.69 -15.88 15.30
N SER A 420 -11.09 -15.49 16.51
CA SER A 420 -11.29 -14.08 16.88
C SER A 420 -10.02 -13.24 16.73
N THR A 421 -8.87 -13.75 17.17
CA THR A 421 -7.58 -13.05 17.09
C THR A 421 -7.16 -12.89 15.62
N ASN A 422 -7.31 -13.95 14.83
CA ASN A 422 -7.05 -13.88 13.40
C ASN A 422 -8.01 -12.92 12.69
N SER A 423 -9.31 -12.98 12.98
CA SER A 423 -10.32 -12.11 12.34
C SER A 423 -10.06 -10.64 12.52
N ILE A 424 -9.67 -10.19 13.74
CA ILE A 424 -9.39 -8.78 14.00
C ILE A 424 -8.09 -8.33 13.33
N THR A 425 -7.05 -9.16 13.34
CA THR A 425 -5.76 -8.81 12.73
C THR A 425 -5.83 -8.87 11.20
N ILE A 426 -6.59 -9.80 10.61
CA ILE A 426 -6.90 -9.85 9.17
C ILE A 426 -7.62 -8.56 8.74
N ALA A 427 -8.71 -8.20 9.44
CA ALA A 427 -9.47 -6.99 9.12
C ALA A 427 -8.60 -5.73 9.19
N LEU A 428 -7.77 -5.61 10.24
CA LEU A 428 -6.85 -4.49 10.41
C LEU A 428 -5.75 -4.49 9.33
N SER A 429 -5.16 -5.65 9.03
CA SER A 429 -4.12 -5.80 8.00
C SER A 429 -4.63 -5.43 6.62
N CYS A 430 -5.82 -5.89 6.23
CA CYS A 430 -6.44 -5.54 4.96
C CYS A 430 -6.79 -4.05 4.87
N ALA A 431 -7.40 -3.48 5.91
CA ALA A 431 -7.80 -2.06 5.93
C ALA A 431 -6.60 -1.12 5.95
N SER A 432 -5.47 -1.55 6.52
CA SER A 432 -4.21 -0.79 6.57
C SER A 432 -3.26 -1.12 5.41
N ASN A 433 -3.53 -2.16 4.62
CA ASN A 433 -2.66 -2.68 3.56
C ASN A 433 -1.26 -3.06 4.09
N VAL A 434 -1.18 -3.97 5.06
CA VAL A 434 0.08 -4.40 5.72
C VAL A 434 0.54 -5.79 5.28
N GLY A 435 -0.40 -6.73 5.10
CA GLY A 435 -0.15 -8.11 4.66
C GLY A 435 -0.14 -9.13 5.79
N PRO A 436 0.91 -9.22 6.59
CA PRO A 436 0.96 -10.21 7.66
C PRO A 436 -0.11 -9.96 8.72
N THR A 437 -0.51 -11.04 9.36
CA THR A 437 -1.41 -11.07 10.50
C THR A 437 -0.65 -11.44 11.77
N LEU A 438 -1.29 -11.27 12.90
CA LEU A 438 -0.78 -11.62 14.22
C LEU A 438 -1.80 -12.56 14.87
N GLY A 439 -1.68 -13.85 14.59
CA GLY A 439 -2.61 -14.86 15.07
C GLY A 439 -1.94 -16.23 15.21
N LEU A 440 -2.66 -17.19 15.80
CA LEU A 440 -2.14 -18.52 16.02
C LEU A 440 -2.28 -19.43 14.79
N GLU A 441 -3.35 -19.24 14.01
CA GLU A 441 -3.65 -20.07 12.81
C GLU A 441 -3.07 -19.43 11.54
N ILE A 442 -3.25 -18.11 11.39
CA ILE A 442 -2.69 -17.31 10.29
C ILE A 442 -1.73 -16.30 10.92
N GLY A 443 -0.48 -16.69 11.07
CA GLY A 443 0.58 -15.86 11.59
C GLY A 443 1.30 -15.06 10.49
N PRO A 444 2.39 -14.38 10.84
CA PRO A 444 3.16 -13.59 9.85
C PRO A 444 3.78 -14.43 8.74
N THR A 445 4.08 -15.69 9.02
CA THR A 445 4.76 -16.64 8.11
C THR A 445 3.83 -17.64 7.43
N VAL A 446 2.52 -17.55 7.69
CA VAL A 446 1.52 -18.51 7.17
C VAL A 446 0.69 -17.85 6.07
N SER A 447 0.43 -18.58 4.99
CA SER A 447 -0.41 -18.11 3.89
C SER A 447 -1.89 -17.98 4.30
N TRP A 448 -2.62 -17.16 3.55
CA TRP A 448 -4.07 -16.97 3.75
C TRP A 448 -4.92 -17.98 2.96
N ASN A 449 -4.30 -19.05 2.46
CA ASN A 449 -4.99 -20.07 1.66
C ASN A 449 -6.16 -20.73 2.39
N ILE A 450 -6.05 -20.88 3.71
CA ILE A 450 -7.09 -21.47 4.56
C ILE A 450 -8.38 -20.63 4.64
N LEU A 451 -8.37 -19.37 4.21
CA LEU A 451 -9.58 -18.55 4.22
C LEU A 451 -10.60 -19.03 3.20
N PRO A 452 -11.90 -19.08 3.57
CA PRO A 452 -12.96 -19.39 2.62
C PRO A 452 -13.03 -18.35 1.49
N ALA A 453 -13.50 -18.76 0.30
CA ALA A 453 -13.56 -17.90 -0.88
C ALA A 453 -14.30 -16.55 -0.62
N VAL A 454 -15.41 -16.58 0.12
CA VAL A 454 -16.14 -15.36 0.51
C VAL A 454 -15.28 -14.46 1.39
N GLY A 455 -14.49 -15.03 2.30
CA GLY A 455 -13.53 -14.26 3.13
C GLY A 455 -12.46 -13.58 2.27
N LYS A 456 -11.91 -14.27 1.28
CA LYS A 456 -10.93 -13.71 0.32
C LYS A 456 -11.52 -12.52 -0.46
N TRP A 457 -12.78 -12.58 -0.91
CA TRP A 457 -13.46 -11.46 -1.56
C TRP A 457 -13.69 -10.26 -0.62
N ILE A 458 -14.11 -10.50 0.63
CA ILE A 458 -14.27 -9.43 1.63
C ILE A 458 -12.93 -8.76 1.91
N CYS A 459 -11.87 -9.53 2.09
CA CYS A 459 -10.52 -9.01 2.30
C CYS A 459 -10.05 -8.19 1.08
N SER A 460 -10.28 -8.67 -0.15
CA SER A 460 -9.92 -7.95 -1.38
C SER A 460 -10.63 -6.59 -1.49
N ILE A 461 -11.92 -6.52 -1.14
CA ILE A 461 -12.68 -5.27 -1.10
C ILE A 461 -12.11 -4.33 -0.02
N LEU A 462 -11.77 -4.87 1.16
CA LEU A 462 -11.22 -4.09 2.25
C LEU A 462 -9.83 -3.54 1.91
N MET A 463 -8.96 -4.32 1.25
CA MET A 463 -7.66 -3.88 0.72
C MET A 463 -7.81 -2.73 -0.26
N LEU A 464 -8.78 -2.82 -1.19
CA LEU A 464 -9.10 -1.76 -2.14
C LEU A 464 -9.56 -0.49 -1.42
N MET A 465 -10.45 -0.62 -0.42
CA MET A 465 -10.95 0.51 0.36
C MET A 465 -9.85 1.16 1.21
N GLY A 466 -8.95 0.39 1.78
CA GLY A 466 -7.77 0.87 2.49
C GLY A 466 -6.88 1.70 1.58
N ARG A 467 -6.53 1.16 0.40
CA ARG A 467 -5.65 1.81 -0.58
C ARG A 467 -6.21 3.11 -1.14
N LEU A 468 -7.50 3.15 -1.45
CA LEU A 468 -8.20 4.32 -2.02
C LEU A 468 -8.76 5.27 -0.95
N GLU A 469 -8.34 5.13 0.30
CA GLU A 469 -8.74 5.98 1.41
C GLU A 469 -10.26 6.05 1.63
N ILE A 470 -10.95 4.90 1.63
CA ILE A 470 -12.36 4.66 1.98
C ILE A 470 -13.36 5.56 1.24
N PHE A 471 -13.26 6.88 1.35
CA PHE A 471 -14.21 7.82 0.75
C PHE A 471 -14.35 7.68 -0.76
N THR A 472 -13.24 7.42 -1.45
CA THR A 472 -13.22 7.25 -2.92
C THR A 472 -14.12 6.11 -3.37
N VAL A 473 -14.16 5.03 -2.60
CA VAL A 473 -14.98 3.84 -2.90
C VAL A 473 -16.39 4.01 -2.36
N VAL A 474 -16.55 4.41 -1.09
CA VAL A 474 -17.87 4.50 -0.43
C VAL A 474 -18.81 5.50 -1.11
N VAL A 475 -18.30 6.63 -1.60
CA VAL A 475 -19.08 7.65 -2.30
C VAL A 475 -19.80 7.08 -3.53
N ILE A 476 -19.20 6.09 -4.22
CA ILE A 476 -19.79 5.46 -5.42
C ILE A 476 -21.10 4.72 -5.08
N PHE A 477 -21.23 4.21 -3.87
CA PHE A 477 -22.43 3.49 -3.42
C PHE A 477 -23.55 4.40 -2.90
N THR A 478 -23.32 5.72 -2.85
CA THR A 478 -24.34 6.68 -2.42
C THR A 478 -25.29 7.02 -3.56
N ARG A 479 -26.60 7.20 -3.24
CA ARG A 479 -27.62 7.59 -4.25
C ARG A 479 -27.30 8.92 -4.93
N ASP A 480 -26.71 9.87 -4.20
CA ASP A 480 -26.39 11.20 -4.71
C ASP A 480 -25.25 11.20 -5.73
N PHE A 481 -24.41 10.14 -5.73
CA PHE A 481 -23.38 9.95 -6.75
C PHE A 481 -23.97 9.75 -8.14
N TRP A 482 -25.10 9.06 -8.26
CA TRP A 482 -25.74 8.69 -9.51
C TRP A 482 -26.82 9.67 -9.97
N LYS A 483 -27.30 10.56 -9.09
CA LYS A 483 -28.28 11.58 -9.49
C LYS A 483 -27.60 12.68 -10.30
N ASP A 484 -28.22 13.07 -11.40
CA ASP A 484 -27.86 14.28 -12.14
C ASP A 484 -28.40 15.51 -11.38
N ASN A 485 -27.52 16.41 -10.97
CA ASN A 485 -27.86 17.75 -10.51
C ASN A 485 -27.78 18.71 -11.68
#